data_651c5ad2ff09e0f50cb47c545d0b7696
#
_entry.id   651c5ad2ff09e0f50cb47c545d0b7696
#
_cell.length_a   1.000
_cell.length_b   1.000
_cell.length_c   1.000
_cell.angle_alpha   90.00
_cell.angle_beta   90.00
_cell.angle_gamma   90.00
#
_symmetry.space_group_name_H-M   'P 1'
#
loop_
_entity.id
_entity.type
_entity.pdbx_description
1 polymer ?
#
loop_
_entity_poly.entity_id
_entity_poly.type
_entity_poly.pdbx_seq_one_letter_code
_entity_poly.pdbx_strand_id
1 'polypeptide(L)' 'MTSKEKNDLLKSIASGIAANSSIVDIHTEVNTAARLAIELTNEIIKLVEKNDKE' A
#
# COMPACT_ATOMS: atom_id res chain seq x y z
N MET A 1 10.00 -8.56 7.75
CA MET A 1 10.04 -7.08 7.78
C MET A 1 9.76 -6.56 9.19
N THR A 2 10.46 -5.52 9.58
CA THR A 2 10.19 -4.85 10.85
C THR A 2 8.95 -3.97 10.73
N SER A 3 8.41 -3.54 11.88
CA SER A 3 7.27 -2.63 11.89
C SER A 3 7.59 -1.32 11.18
N LYS A 4 8.82 -0.83 11.36
CA LYS A 4 9.24 0.40 10.68
C LYS A 4 9.26 0.22 9.17
N GLU A 5 9.79 -0.90 8.68
CA GLU A 5 9.83 -1.20 7.26
C GLU A 5 8.43 -1.30 6.66
N LYS A 6 7.51 -1.95 7.38
CA LYS A 6 6.12 -2.07 6.95
C LYS A 6 5.46 -0.70 6.86
N ASN A 7 5.69 0.17 7.85
CA ASN A 7 5.14 1.52 7.86
C ASN A 7 5.71 2.37 6.73
N ASP A 8 7.01 2.26 6.48
CA ASP A 8 7.67 2.99 5.39
C ASP A 8 7.11 2.55 4.03
N LEU A 9 6.90 1.25 3.86
CA LEU A 9 6.31 0.70 2.65
C LEU A 9 4.88 1.23 2.46
N LEU A 10 4.08 1.22 3.52
CA LEU A 10 2.72 1.73 3.48
C LEU A 10 2.69 3.19 3.07
N LYS A 11 3.57 4.02 3.65
CA LYS A 11 3.67 5.43 3.31
C LYS A 11 4.02 5.64 1.84
N SER A 12 4.96 4.86 1.31
CA SER A 12 5.37 4.95 -0.09
C SER A 12 4.22 4.60 -1.02
N ILE A 13 3.50 3.52 -0.72
CA ILE A 13 2.36 3.09 -1.52
C ILE A 13 1.22 4.11 -1.46
N ALA A 14 0.92 4.61 -0.27
CA ALA A 14 -0.12 5.61 -0.09
C ALA A 14 0.19 6.90 -0.85
N SER A 15 1.47 7.33 -0.83
CA SER A 15 1.92 8.50 -1.59
C SER A 15 1.73 8.30 -3.09
N GLY A 16 2.07 7.10 -3.59
CA GLY A 16 1.88 6.77 -5.00
C GLY A 16 0.42 6.81 -5.42
N ILE A 17 -0.46 6.25 -4.60
CA ILE A 17 -1.90 6.26 -4.86
C ILE A 17 -2.45 7.69 -4.83
N ALA A 18 -2.04 8.47 -3.84
CA ALA A 18 -2.49 9.85 -3.71
C ALA A 18 -2.04 10.73 -4.88
N ALA A 19 -0.88 10.43 -5.46
CA ALA A 19 -0.37 11.16 -6.60
C ALA A 19 -1.04 10.77 -7.92
N ASN A 20 -1.76 9.66 -7.93
CA ASN A 20 -2.42 9.16 -9.15
C ASN A 20 -3.87 9.64 -9.19
N SER A 21 -4.11 10.71 -9.93
CA SER A 21 -5.44 11.33 -10.01
C SER A 21 -6.51 10.44 -10.64
N SER A 22 -6.12 9.41 -11.38
CA SER A 22 -7.09 8.47 -11.95
C SER A 22 -7.60 7.47 -10.90
N ILE A 23 -6.88 7.30 -9.81
CA ILE A 23 -7.30 6.44 -8.70
C ILE A 23 -8.07 7.26 -7.65
N VAL A 24 -7.56 8.46 -7.35
CA VAL A 24 -8.16 9.33 -6.31
C VAL A 24 -8.71 10.58 -7.00
N ASP A 25 -9.87 10.44 -7.62
CA ASP A 25 -10.58 11.57 -8.24
C ASP A 25 -11.80 11.93 -7.40
N ILE A 26 -12.62 12.85 -7.91
CA ILE A 26 -13.79 13.33 -7.18
C ILE A 26 -14.86 12.26 -6.94
N HIS A 27 -14.81 11.16 -7.70
CA HIS A 27 -15.77 10.07 -7.57
C HIS A 27 -15.22 8.91 -6.76
N THR A 28 -13.93 8.90 -6.47
CA THR A 28 -13.30 7.84 -5.69
C THR A 28 -13.31 8.25 -4.22
N GLU A 29 -13.95 7.45 -3.39
CA GLU A 29 -13.99 7.73 -1.97
C GLU A 29 -12.60 7.59 -1.35
N VAL A 30 -12.28 8.50 -0.43
CA VAL A 30 -10.99 8.50 0.24
C VAL A 30 -10.75 7.17 0.96
N ASN A 31 -11.78 6.59 1.56
CA ASN A 31 -11.61 5.32 2.27
C ASN A 31 -11.33 4.16 1.31
N THR A 32 -11.81 4.23 0.07
CA THR A 32 -11.50 3.23 -0.94
C THR A 32 -10.03 3.27 -1.30
N ALA A 33 -9.48 4.46 -1.49
CA ALA A 33 -8.05 4.63 -1.77
C ALA A 33 -7.20 4.14 -0.59
N ALA A 34 -7.62 4.45 0.64
CA ALA A 34 -6.92 4.00 1.84
C ALA A 34 -6.92 2.48 1.96
N ARG A 35 -8.05 1.83 1.69
CA ARG A 35 -8.15 0.37 1.71
C ARG A 35 -7.24 -0.25 0.65
N LEU A 36 -7.22 0.33 -0.54
CA LEU A 36 -6.36 -0.16 -1.61
C LEU A 36 -4.90 -0.11 -1.20
N ALA A 37 -4.49 0.99 -0.57
CA ALA A 37 -3.12 1.14 -0.07
C ALA A 37 -2.78 0.04 0.95
N ILE A 38 -3.68 -0.21 1.90
CA ILE A 38 -3.48 -1.22 2.93
C ILE A 38 -3.43 -2.62 2.33
N GLU A 39 -4.37 -2.96 1.47
CA GLU A 39 -4.43 -4.28 0.83
C GLU A 39 -3.20 -4.55 -0.01
N LEU A 40 -2.78 -3.58 -0.81
CA LEU A 40 -1.61 -3.72 -1.67
C LEU A 40 -0.35 -3.89 -0.81
N THR A 41 -0.21 -3.10 0.24
CA THR A 41 0.92 -3.20 1.17
C THR A 41 0.99 -4.59 1.79
N ASN A 42 -0.15 -5.11 2.26
CA ASN A 42 -0.21 -6.42 2.90
C ASN A 42 0.16 -7.53 1.92
N GLU A 43 -0.27 -7.46 0.68
CA GLU A 43 0.09 -8.45 -0.33
C GLU A 43 1.58 -8.42 -0.65
N ILE A 44 2.15 -7.23 -0.76
CA ILE A 44 3.59 -7.09 -0.99
C ILE A 44 4.37 -7.70 0.17
N ILE A 45 3.97 -7.41 1.41
CA ILE A 45 4.62 -7.95 2.60
C ILE A 45 4.57 -9.48 2.60
N LYS A 46 3.41 -10.06 2.28
CA LYS A 46 3.27 -11.52 2.20
C LYS A 46 4.25 -12.13 1.21
N LEU A 47 4.35 -11.54 0.03
CA LEU A 47 5.23 -12.06 -1.02
C LEU A 47 6.70 -11.94 -0.63
N VAL A 48 7.08 -10.83 -0.03
CA VAL A 48 8.46 -10.61 0.42
C VAL A 48 8.82 -11.62 1.51
N GLU A 49 7.94 -11.79 2.50
CA GLU A 49 8.20 -12.72 3.61
C GLU A 49 8.21 -14.16 3.15
N LYS A 50 7.38 -14.49 2.17
CA LYS A 50 7.38 -15.84 1.59
C LYS A 50 8.70 -16.12 0.87
N ASN A 51 9.21 -15.17 0.11
CA ASN A 51 10.47 -15.33 -0.60
C ASN A 51 11.65 -15.45 0.37
N ASP A 52 11.61 -14.73 1.47
CA ASP A 52 12.67 -14.79 2.48
C ASP A 52 12.78 -16.16 3.15
N LYS A 53 11.69 -16.92 3.17
CA LYS A 53 11.69 -18.26 3.77
C LYS A 53 12.19 -19.35 2.83
N GLU A 54 12.31 -19.05 1.56
CA GLU A 54 12.83 -19.99 0.58
C GLU A 54 14.35 -19.88 0.47
#